data_06908431e9d48e94b83fc94b0b0b3543
#
_entry.id   06908431e9d48e94b83fc94b0b0b3543
#
_cell.length_a   1.000
_cell.length_b   1.000
_cell.length_c   1.000
_cell.angle_alpha   90.00
_cell.angle_beta   90.00
_cell.angle_gamma   90.00
#
_symmetry.space_group_name_H-M   'P 1'
#
loop_
_entity.id
_entity.type
_entity.pdbx_description
1 polymer ?
#
loop_
_entity_poly.entity_id
_entity_poly.type
_entity_poly.pdbx_seq_one_letter_code
_entity_poly.pdbx_strand_id
1 'polypeptide(L)'
;GDNKLRIYNNTHETDLSEFFLSYFTARDGAQQVWVEGVKLPRCPAGKSVDVAIDYATDDSFAEWTLTVLACLRGLPNFLHESNIVAEEQFVLQPYSFPTAHPEGKIEVERGENWIAAYVGHTGALFHTGNGRLMRYVSEGRDLMKELPEPWFWRAMTDNDWGEGLQRTANVWRTNRRKALGATVEEFDDRVVVKGEYYLVDAPSYYTTIYTFRADGSLQVEVEWRRDGEYVPELPRFGMRMSFAADYKNFKFYGRGPWENYSDRCESAFLGLYEQ
;
A
#
# COMPACT_ATOMS: atom_id res chain seq x y z
N GLY A 1 -15.16 19.38 -14.06
CA GLY A 1 -16.31 18.52 -14.34
C GLY A 1 -17.52 19.02 -13.57
N ASP A 2 -18.71 18.65 -14.00
CA ASP A 2 -19.98 19.14 -13.44
C ASP A 2 -20.28 18.51 -12.09
N ASN A 3 -19.50 18.48 -11.12
CA ASN A 3 -19.72 17.98 -9.74
C ASN A 3 -21.08 17.25 -9.54
N LYS A 4 -21.31 16.20 -10.33
CA LYS A 4 -22.55 15.40 -10.34
C LYS A 4 -22.25 13.94 -10.09
N LEU A 5 -23.01 13.35 -9.19
CA LEU A 5 -23.04 11.91 -8.93
C LEU A 5 -24.26 11.30 -9.62
N ARG A 6 -24.06 10.31 -10.46
CA ARG A 6 -25.16 9.51 -11.03
C ARG A 6 -25.40 8.31 -10.15
N ILE A 7 -26.63 8.20 -9.63
CA ILE A 7 -27.06 7.10 -8.76
C ILE A 7 -28.02 6.23 -9.53
N TYR A 8 -27.72 4.93 -9.57
CA TYR A 8 -28.59 3.89 -10.13
C TYR A 8 -29.36 3.23 -8.99
N ASN A 9 -30.67 3.22 -9.10
CA ASN A 9 -31.50 2.53 -8.14
C ASN A 9 -31.61 1.04 -8.47
N ASN A 10 -30.77 0.24 -7.87
CA ASN A 10 -30.76 -1.21 -8.04
C ASN A 10 -31.61 -1.94 -7.00
N THR A 11 -32.45 -1.25 -6.24
CA THR A 11 -33.44 -1.89 -5.37
C THR A 11 -34.54 -2.56 -6.18
N HIS A 12 -35.30 -3.46 -5.56
CA HIS A 12 -36.44 -4.12 -6.24
C HIS A 12 -37.68 -3.26 -6.24
N GLU A 13 -38.01 -2.56 -5.15
CA GLU A 13 -39.27 -1.86 -4.95
C GLU A 13 -39.12 -0.48 -4.31
N THR A 14 -37.99 -0.18 -3.67
CA THR A 14 -37.80 1.03 -2.88
C THR A 14 -37.43 2.22 -3.77
N ASP A 15 -38.11 3.35 -3.58
CA ASP A 15 -37.74 4.61 -4.25
C ASP A 15 -36.55 5.29 -3.54
N LEU A 16 -35.65 5.90 -4.30
CA LEU A 16 -34.47 6.56 -3.71
C LEU A 16 -34.83 7.71 -2.77
N SER A 17 -36.03 8.28 -2.84
CA SER A 17 -36.46 9.33 -1.91
C SER A 17 -36.60 8.86 -0.45
N GLU A 18 -36.55 7.54 -0.21
CA GLU A 18 -36.54 6.96 1.14
C GLU A 18 -35.13 6.96 1.76
N PHE A 19 -34.11 7.28 0.98
CA PHE A 19 -32.74 7.41 1.42
C PHE A 19 -32.32 8.88 1.47
N PHE A 20 -31.17 9.10 2.09
CA PHE A 20 -30.40 10.34 1.98
C PHE A 20 -28.94 9.99 1.72
N LEU A 21 -28.19 10.93 1.18
CA LEU A 21 -26.74 10.78 1.06
C LEU A 21 -26.04 11.54 2.17
N SER A 22 -24.97 10.95 2.64
CA SER A 22 -23.90 11.66 3.32
C SER A 22 -22.62 11.46 2.50
N TYR A 23 -21.76 12.43 2.46
CA TYR A 23 -20.48 12.30 1.76
C TYR A 23 -19.40 13.13 2.42
N PHE A 24 -18.17 12.72 2.19
CA PHE A 24 -17.02 13.49 2.62
C PHE A 24 -15.89 13.42 1.60
N THR A 25 -15.08 14.48 1.60
CA THR A 25 -13.80 14.48 0.89
C THR A 25 -12.67 14.25 1.88
N ALA A 26 -11.63 13.56 1.41
CA ALA A 26 -10.41 13.39 2.17
C ALA A 26 -9.19 13.74 1.30
N ARG A 27 -8.18 14.36 1.92
CA ARG A 27 -6.89 14.68 1.35
C ARG A 27 -5.83 13.82 2.05
N ASP A 28 -5.15 12.95 1.31
CA ASP A 28 -4.21 11.97 1.86
C ASP A 28 -4.79 11.18 3.05
N GLY A 29 -6.08 10.83 2.95
CA GLY A 29 -6.82 10.12 3.98
C GLY A 29 -7.34 10.98 5.14
N ALA A 30 -6.94 12.24 5.23
CA ALA A 30 -7.45 13.17 6.23
C ALA A 30 -8.75 13.82 5.74
N GLN A 31 -9.85 13.57 6.45
CA GLN A 31 -11.17 14.15 6.12
C GLN A 31 -11.11 15.68 6.11
N GLN A 32 -11.66 16.29 5.06
CA GLN A 32 -11.72 17.75 4.89
C GLN A 32 -13.12 18.28 5.08
N VAL A 33 -14.07 17.83 4.29
CA VAL A 33 -15.45 18.28 4.30
C VAL A 33 -16.35 17.08 4.60
N TRP A 34 -17.35 17.28 5.45
CA TRP A 34 -18.42 16.33 5.69
C TRP A 34 -19.76 16.99 5.42
N VAL A 35 -20.57 16.40 4.56
CA VAL A 35 -21.92 16.83 4.25
C VAL A 35 -22.87 15.69 4.57
N GLU A 36 -23.90 15.98 5.35
CA GLU A 36 -24.85 15.00 5.82
C GLU A 36 -26.29 15.35 5.40
N GLY A 37 -27.09 14.31 5.18
CA GLY A 37 -28.53 14.47 5.03
C GLY A 37 -29.00 15.06 3.68
N VAL A 38 -28.21 14.90 2.62
CA VAL A 38 -28.62 15.33 1.26
C VAL A 38 -29.82 14.50 0.82
N LYS A 39 -30.95 15.17 0.60
CA LYS A 39 -32.18 14.51 0.17
C LYS A 39 -32.07 14.02 -1.26
N LEU A 40 -32.41 12.76 -1.48
CA LEU A 40 -32.50 12.20 -2.83
C LEU A 40 -33.85 12.52 -3.45
N PRO A 41 -33.88 12.86 -4.75
CA PRO A 41 -35.12 13.01 -5.48
C PRO A 41 -35.79 11.65 -5.71
N ARG A 42 -37.06 11.66 -6.12
CA ARG A 42 -37.77 10.43 -6.48
C ARG A 42 -37.08 9.75 -7.67
N CYS A 43 -36.78 8.49 -7.49
CA CYS A 43 -36.19 7.63 -8.50
C CYS A 43 -36.64 6.19 -8.24
N PRO A 44 -37.60 5.69 -9.01
CA PRO A 44 -38.10 4.33 -8.85
C PRO A 44 -37.01 3.27 -9.14
N ALA A 45 -37.23 2.06 -8.67
CA ALA A 45 -36.41 0.90 -8.97
C ALA A 45 -36.09 0.76 -10.46
N GLY A 46 -34.85 0.42 -10.79
CA GLY A 46 -34.34 0.26 -12.17
C GLY A 46 -34.12 1.58 -12.93
N LYS A 47 -34.19 2.74 -12.27
CA LYS A 47 -33.92 4.05 -12.87
C LYS A 47 -32.67 4.67 -12.29
N SER A 48 -32.25 5.81 -12.83
CA SER A 48 -31.10 6.59 -12.32
C SER A 48 -31.46 8.06 -12.21
N VAL A 49 -30.70 8.77 -11.36
CA VAL A 49 -30.84 10.21 -11.14
C VAL A 49 -29.47 10.83 -10.95
N ASP A 50 -29.30 12.06 -11.41
CA ASP A 50 -28.10 12.87 -11.18
C ASP A 50 -28.32 13.78 -9.95
N VAL A 51 -27.38 13.74 -9.01
CA VAL A 51 -27.39 14.55 -7.80
C VAL A 51 -26.15 15.46 -7.80
N ALA A 52 -26.34 16.74 -7.55
CA ALA A 52 -25.22 17.67 -7.41
C ALA A 52 -24.48 17.37 -6.10
N ILE A 53 -23.15 17.31 -6.18
CA ILE A 53 -22.24 17.13 -5.05
C ILE A 53 -21.33 18.35 -5.01
N ASP A 54 -21.28 18.99 -3.85
CA ASP A 54 -20.40 20.17 -3.65
C ASP A 54 -19.08 19.70 -3.02
N TYR A 55 -18.02 19.79 -3.80
CA TYR A 55 -16.66 19.51 -3.33
C TYR A 55 -15.64 20.38 -4.08
N ALA A 56 -14.51 20.62 -3.43
CA ALA A 56 -13.35 21.26 -4.02
C ALA A 56 -12.10 20.42 -3.76
N THR A 57 -11.17 20.46 -4.70
CA THR A 57 -9.81 19.95 -4.56
C THR A 57 -8.83 21.10 -4.74
N ASP A 58 -7.61 20.96 -4.26
CA ASP A 58 -6.53 21.90 -4.53
C ASP A 58 -5.59 21.35 -5.63
N ASP A 59 -4.69 22.20 -6.14
CA ASP A 59 -3.69 21.84 -7.14
C ASP A 59 -2.43 21.21 -6.50
N SER A 60 -2.57 20.59 -5.32
CA SER A 60 -1.47 19.92 -4.64
C SER A 60 -1.14 18.57 -5.26
N PHE A 61 -0.02 17.98 -4.87
CA PHE A 61 0.32 16.58 -5.21
C PHE A 61 -0.45 15.55 -4.36
N ALA A 62 -1.34 16.00 -3.49
CA ALA A 62 -2.11 15.17 -2.59
C ALA A 62 -3.13 14.30 -3.34
N GLU A 63 -3.44 13.14 -2.80
CA GLU A 63 -4.57 12.34 -3.25
C GLU A 63 -5.86 12.87 -2.65
N TRP A 64 -6.84 13.14 -3.51
CA TRP A 64 -8.17 13.53 -3.09
C TRP A 64 -9.17 12.42 -3.39
N THR A 65 -9.94 12.06 -2.37
CA THR A 65 -11.03 11.09 -2.50
C THR A 65 -12.36 11.70 -2.10
N LEU A 66 -13.44 11.21 -2.70
CA LEU A 66 -14.83 11.46 -2.33
C LEU A 66 -15.45 10.13 -1.91
N THR A 67 -15.87 10.00 -0.67
CA THR A 67 -16.64 8.86 -0.18
C THR A 67 -18.09 9.24 -0.03
N VAL A 68 -18.98 8.45 -0.60
CA VAL A 68 -20.43 8.67 -0.61
C VAL A 68 -21.11 7.51 0.11
N LEU A 69 -22.01 7.84 1.01
CA LEU A 69 -22.78 6.90 1.83
C LEU A 69 -24.27 7.07 1.51
N ALA A 70 -24.92 6.00 1.13
CA ALA A 70 -26.39 5.97 1.04
C ALA A 70 -26.96 5.46 2.38
N CYS A 71 -27.82 6.25 2.99
CA CYS A 71 -28.36 6.00 4.31
C CYS A 71 -29.88 5.91 4.26
N LEU A 72 -30.46 4.96 5.01
CA LEU A 72 -31.90 4.90 5.25
C LEU A 72 -32.35 6.01 6.21
N ARG A 73 -33.56 6.51 6.01
CA ARG A 73 -34.22 7.41 6.96
C ARG A 73 -34.74 6.62 8.16
N GLY A 74 -33.92 6.53 9.20
CA GLY A 74 -34.19 5.76 10.40
C GLY A 74 -33.41 4.45 10.45
N LEU A 75 -33.36 3.85 11.64
CA LEU A 75 -32.71 2.55 11.84
C LEU A 75 -33.78 1.46 11.85
N PRO A 76 -33.85 0.62 10.80
CA PRO A 76 -34.66 -0.59 10.87
C PRO A 76 -34.19 -1.48 12.04
N ASN A 77 -35.11 -2.24 12.65
CA ASN A 77 -34.82 -3.08 13.83
C ASN A 77 -33.70 -4.13 13.61
N PHE A 78 -33.30 -4.39 12.37
CA PHE A 78 -32.24 -5.32 12.04
C PHE A 78 -30.86 -4.66 11.79
N LEU A 79 -30.81 -3.31 11.76
CA LEU A 79 -29.55 -2.56 11.65
C LEU A 79 -29.21 -1.99 13.06
N HIS A 80 -28.24 -2.60 13.72
CA HIS A 80 -27.92 -2.25 15.09
C HIS A 80 -26.92 -1.10 15.24
N GLU A 81 -26.08 -0.85 14.23
CA GLU A 81 -24.94 0.08 14.37
C GLU A 81 -24.92 1.20 13.32
N SER A 82 -25.54 1.01 12.17
CA SER A 82 -25.49 1.98 11.07
C SER A 82 -26.74 1.88 10.20
N ASN A 83 -27.18 3.01 9.69
CA ASN A 83 -28.19 3.11 8.65
C ASN A 83 -27.61 3.18 7.23
N ILE A 84 -26.32 2.99 7.08
CA ILE A 84 -25.64 2.94 5.78
C ILE A 84 -25.98 1.63 5.08
N VAL A 85 -26.52 1.74 3.87
CA VAL A 85 -26.96 0.59 3.06
C VAL A 85 -26.11 0.39 1.79
N ALA A 86 -25.38 1.42 1.39
CA ALA A 86 -24.39 1.35 0.31
C ALA A 86 -23.35 2.45 0.51
N GLU A 87 -22.14 2.16 0.06
CA GLU A 87 -21.03 3.11 0.09
C GLU A 87 -20.18 2.95 -1.17
N GLU A 88 -19.59 4.06 -1.59
CA GLU A 88 -18.69 4.10 -2.75
C GLU A 88 -17.64 5.17 -2.56
N GLN A 89 -16.44 4.92 -3.06
CA GLN A 89 -15.35 5.89 -3.02
C GLN A 89 -14.81 6.18 -4.42
N PHE A 90 -14.63 7.44 -4.71
CA PHE A 90 -14.08 7.95 -5.96
C PHE A 90 -12.74 8.65 -5.71
N VAL A 91 -11.74 8.34 -6.50
CA VAL A 91 -10.49 9.10 -6.54
C VAL A 91 -10.73 10.31 -7.43
N LEU A 92 -10.77 11.49 -6.83
CA LEU A 92 -10.95 12.77 -7.54
C LEU A 92 -9.64 13.24 -8.15
N GLN A 93 -8.55 13.08 -7.40
CA GLN A 93 -7.19 13.42 -7.80
C GLN A 93 -6.27 12.32 -7.29
N PRO A 94 -5.58 11.59 -8.17
CA PRO A 94 -4.67 10.54 -7.75
C PRO A 94 -3.41 11.13 -7.12
N TYR A 95 -2.80 10.38 -6.21
CA TYR A 95 -1.51 10.74 -5.64
C TYR A 95 -0.44 10.87 -6.73
N SER A 96 0.32 11.93 -6.66
CA SER A 96 1.49 12.13 -7.51
C SER A 96 2.74 12.11 -6.62
N PHE A 97 3.58 11.09 -6.79
CA PHE A 97 4.84 11.03 -6.08
C PHE A 97 5.71 12.24 -6.49
N PRO A 98 6.08 13.11 -5.55
CA PRO A 98 6.99 14.18 -5.87
C PRO A 98 8.33 13.59 -6.31
N THR A 99 8.82 14.00 -7.46
CA THR A 99 10.17 13.68 -7.96
C THR A 99 11.22 14.56 -7.27
N ALA A 100 11.07 14.79 -5.96
CA ALA A 100 12.05 15.56 -5.22
C ALA A 100 13.38 14.81 -5.25
N HIS A 101 14.40 15.42 -5.86
CA HIS A 101 15.78 15.07 -5.64
C HIS A 101 16.24 15.88 -4.43
N PRO A 102 16.38 15.27 -3.24
CA PRO A 102 16.79 16.01 -2.06
C PRO A 102 18.16 16.62 -2.31
N GLU A 103 18.24 17.93 -2.12
CA GLU A 103 19.52 18.64 -2.13
C GLU A 103 20.30 18.27 -0.88
N GLY A 104 21.58 18.01 -1.01
CA GLY A 104 22.47 17.68 0.11
C GLY A 104 23.65 16.83 -0.32
N LYS A 105 24.47 16.53 0.66
CA LYS A 105 25.66 15.68 0.48
C LYS A 105 25.63 14.53 1.47
N ILE A 106 25.91 13.34 0.95
CA ILE A 106 26.01 12.13 1.73
C ILE A 106 27.46 11.91 2.16
N GLU A 107 27.65 11.52 3.41
CA GLU A 107 28.93 11.01 3.90
C GLU A 107 28.97 9.50 3.67
N VAL A 108 30.10 9.00 3.15
CA VAL A 108 30.28 7.60 2.82
C VAL A 108 31.52 7.05 3.52
N GLU A 109 31.33 5.93 4.22
CA GLU A 109 32.43 5.14 4.80
C GLU A 109 32.46 3.75 4.17
N ARG A 110 33.66 3.17 4.05
CA ARG A 110 33.85 1.85 3.45
C ARG A 110 34.77 0.99 4.28
N GLY A 111 34.43 -0.30 4.32
CA GLY A 111 35.33 -1.34 4.79
C GLY A 111 35.57 -2.38 3.71
N GLU A 112 36.15 -3.49 4.07
CA GLU A 112 36.52 -4.56 3.14
C GLU A 112 35.29 -5.13 2.41
N ASN A 113 34.18 -5.34 3.13
CA ASN A 113 32.97 -5.99 2.62
C ASN A 113 31.70 -5.19 2.88
N TRP A 114 31.83 -3.90 3.19
CA TRP A 114 30.65 -3.07 3.48
C TRP A 114 30.85 -1.61 3.01
N ILE A 115 29.73 -0.97 2.80
CA ILE A 115 29.61 0.47 2.58
C ILE A 115 28.52 1.02 3.49
N ALA A 116 28.78 2.17 4.09
CA ALA A 116 27.82 2.91 4.88
C ALA A 116 27.64 4.31 4.32
N ALA A 117 26.39 4.77 4.28
CA ALA A 117 26.01 6.10 3.82
C ALA A 117 25.26 6.82 4.95
N TYR A 118 25.59 8.09 5.21
CA TYR A 118 25.04 8.87 6.32
C TYR A 118 24.62 10.27 5.89
N VAL A 119 23.59 10.75 6.58
CA VAL A 119 23.18 12.16 6.62
C VAL A 119 22.87 12.50 8.08
N GLY A 120 23.74 13.27 8.75
CA GLY A 120 23.60 13.55 10.17
C GLY A 120 23.59 12.27 11.03
N HIS A 121 22.48 12.02 11.73
CA HIS A 121 22.31 10.82 12.58
C HIS A 121 21.48 9.71 11.92
N THR A 122 21.20 9.82 10.62
CA THR A 122 20.49 8.81 9.84
C THR A 122 21.44 8.14 8.86
N GLY A 123 21.42 6.81 8.76
CA GLY A 123 22.33 6.10 7.88
C GLY A 123 21.92 4.68 7.56
N ALA A 124 22.50 4.16 6.49
CA ALA A 124 22.32 2.79 6.02
C ALA A 124 23.69 2.11 5.80
N LEU A 125 23.79 0.84 6.21
CA LEU A 125 24.96 0.01 6.05
C LEU A 125 24.62 -1.18 5.14
N PHE A 126 25.43 -1.42 4.13
CA PHE A 126 25.21 -2.49 3.15
C PHE A 126 26.43 -3.41 3.03
N HIS A 127 26.19 -4.67 2.74
CA HIS A 127 27.23 -5.63 2.40
C HIS A 127 27.53 -5.54 0.89
N THR A 128 28.77 -5.20 0.52
CA THR A 128 29.15 -4.93 -0.87
C THR A 128 29.20 -6.18 -1.75
N GLY A 129 29.40 -7.37 -1.17
CA GLY A 129 29.48 -8.62 -1.94
C GLY A 129 28.11 -9.20 -2.35
N ASN A 130 27.02 -8.84 -1.67
CA ASN A 130 25.70 -9.37 -1.97
C ASN A 130 24.58 -8.32 -1.95
N GLY A 131 24.89 -7.05 -1.71
CA GLY A 131 23.92 -5.94 -1.72
C GLY A 131 22.90 -5.95 -0.59
N ARG A 132 23.10 -6.76 0.46
CA ARG A 132 22.16 -6.85 1.57
C ARG A 132 22.27 -5.61 2.46
N LEU A 133 21.10 -5.05 2.83
CA LEU A 133 21.03 -4.08 3.91
C LEU A 133 21.42 -4.79 5.22
N MET A 134 22.38 -4.22 5.95
CA MET A 134 22.90 -4.76 7.22
C MET A 134 22.41 -3.95 8.42
N ARG A 135 22.12 -2.67 8.24
CA ARG A 135 21.63 -1.79 9.29
C ARG A 135 20.96 -0.56 8.68
N TYR A 136 19.93 -0.07 9.32
CA TYR A 136 19.32 1.22 9.04
C TYR A 136 19.03 1.94 10.36
N VAL A 137 19.59 3.11 10.50
CA VAL A 137 19.47 3.98 11.67
C VAL A 137 18.73 5.24 11.25
N SER A 138 17.74 5.63 11.98
CA SER A 138 17.04 6.92 11.81
C SER A 138 17.16 7.71 13.09
N GLU A 139 17.68 8.94 12.99
CA GLU A 139 17.90 9.84 14.12
C GLU A 139 18.68 9.18 15.29
N GLY A 140 19.68 8.37 14.94
CA GLY A 140 20.54 7.68 15.92
C GLY A 140 19.93 6.42 16.55
N ARG A 141 18.76 5.97 16.07
CA ARG A 141 18.06 4.77 16.60
C ARG A 141 17.98 3.67 15.57
N ASP A 142 18.31 2.46 15.96
CA ASP A 142 18.00 1.26 15.17
C ASP A 142 16.50 1.00 15.20
N LEU A 143 15.84 1.12 14.07
CA LEU A 143 14.40 0.92 13.98
C LEU A 143 14.02 -0.55 13.88
N MET A 144 14.84 -1.36 13.24
CA MET A 144 14.50 -2.74 12.87
C MET A 144 15.29 -3.75 13.70
N LYS A 145 14.60 -4.80 14.17
CA LYS A 145 15.20 -6.00 14.73
C LYS A 145 15.60 -6.99 13.66
N GLU A 146 14.72 -7.17 12.66
CA GLU A 146 14.99 -7.96 11.48
C GLU A 146 14.90 -7.02 10.27
N LEU A 147 15.93 -7.03 9.48
CA LEU A 147 16.05 -6.23 8.28
C LEU A 147 15.11 -6.74 7.18
N PRO A 148 14.77 -5.90 6.20
CA PRO A 148 13.91 -6.30 5.09
C PRO A 148 14.46 -7.51 4.35
N GLU A 149 13.68 -8.56 4.29
CA GLU A 149 13.99 -9.80 3.56
C GLU A 149 12.88 -10.12 2.58
N PRO A 150 13.18 -10.67 1.40
CA PRO A 150 12.17 -11.14 0.48
C PRO A 150 11.22 -12.13 1.12
N TRP A 151 9.93 -11.94 0.92
CA TRP A 151 8.92 -12.80 1.49
C TRP A 151 7.84 -13.14 0.47
N PHE A 152 7.71 -14.43 0.15
CA PHE A 152 6.82 -14.93 -0.89
C PHE A 152 5.66 -15.76 -0.36
N TRP A 153 5.58 -15.92 0.97
CA TRP A 153 4.59 -16.76 1.61
C TRP A 153 3.52 -15.94 2.34
N ARG A 154 2.30 -16.47 2.39
CA ARG A 154 1.18 -15.93 3.16
C ARG A 154 0.46 -17.02 3.93
N ALA A 155 -0.40 -16.66 4.87
CA ALA A 155 -1.35 -17.59 5.47
C ALA A 155 -2.27 -18.15 4.37
N MET A 156 -2.56 -19.44 4.45
CA MET A 156 -3.42 -20.13 3.50
C MET A 156 -4.88 -19.85 3.81
N THR A 157 -5.66 -19.61 2.77
CA THR A 157 -7.13 -19.58 2.82
C THR A 157 -7.70 -20.97 2.70
N ASP A 158 -9.01 -21.16 2.96
CA ASP A 158 -9.69 -22.43 2.78
C ASP A 158 -9.60 -22.93 1.34
N ASN A 159 -9.70 -22.04 0.36
CA ASN A 159 -9.54 -22.39 -1.05
C ASN A 159 -8.12 -22.88 -1.35
N ASP A 160 -7.10 -22.24 -0.80
CA ASP A 160 -5.70 -22.70 -0.94
C ASP A 160 -5.49 -24.10 -0.37
N TRP A 161 -6.12 -24.39 0.77
CA TRP A 161 -6.10 -25.74 1.36
C TRP A 161 -6.80 -26.77 0.47
N GLY A 162 -7.95 -26.40 -0.09
CA GLY A 162 -8.73 -27.24 -1.00
C GLY A 162 -7.96 -27.58 -2.28
N GLU A 163 -7.25 -26.62 -2.86
CA GLU A 163 -6.42 -26.79 -4.06
C GLU A 163 -5.05 -27.45 -3.77
N GLY A 164 -4.67 -27.58 -2.52
CA GLY A 164 -3.39 -28.16 -2.13
C GLY A 164 -2.18 -27.22 -2.34
N LEU A 165 -2.40 -25.90 -2.36
CA LEU A 165 -1.36 -24.90 -2.56
C LEU A 165 -0.23 -25.01 -1.53
N GLN A 166 -0.53 -25.43 -0.31
CA GLN A 166 0.46 -25.71 0.75
C GLN A 166 1.51 -26.77 0.34
N ARG A 167 1.23 -27.59 -0.66
CA ARG A 167 2.17 -28.60 -1.21
C ARG A 167 2.87 -28.07 -2.46
N THR A 168 2.11 -27.54 -3.41
CA THR A 168 2.63 -27.11 -4.71
C THR A 168 3.45 -25.82 -4.61
N ALA A 169 3.09 -24.89 -3.73
CA ALA A 169 3.79 -23.62 -3.53
C ALA A 169 4.73 -23.58 -2.31
N ASN A 170 4.94 -24.72 -1.61
CA ASN A 170 5.79 -24.76 -0.40
C ASN A 170 7.24 -24.30 -0.64
N VAL A 171 7.72 -24.40 -1.86
CA VAL A 171 9.04 -23.89 -2.26
C VAL A 171 9.23 -22.39 -1.98
N TRP A 172 8.15 -21.63 -1.93
CA TRP A 172 8.19 -20.20 -1.62
C TRP A 172 8.32 -19.89 -0.13
N ARG A 173 7.96 -20.83 0.72
CA ARG A 173 8.07 -20.67 2.17
C ARG A 173 9.51 -20.78 2.65
N THR A 174 10.29 -21.65 2.06
CA THR A 174 11.65 -22.02 2.51
C THR A 174 12.67 -21.96 1.38
N ASN A 175 12.52 -21.00 0.45
CA ASN A 175 13.39 -20.92 -0.72
C ASN A 175 14.83 -20.60 -0.34
N ARG A 176 15.76 -21.42 -0.85
CA ARG A 176 17.20 -21.15 -0.73
C ARG A 176 17.62 -20.07 -1.72
N ARG A 177 18.40 -19.12 -1.24
CA ARG A 177 18.89 -17.99 -2.05
C ARG A 177 20.39 -18.12 -2.24
N LYS A 178 20.84 -17.99 -3.49
CA LYS A 178 22.24 -17.85 -3.86
C LYS A 178 22.48 -16.41 -4.29
N ALA A 179 23.36 -15.69 -3.59
CA ALA A 179 23.79 -14.37 -4.06
C ALA A 179 24.63 -14.55 -5.34
N LEU A 180 24.32 -13.75 -6.35
CA LEU A 180 25.05 -13.70 -7.61
C LEU A 180 26.10 -12.58 -7.63
N GLY A 181 25.89 -11.56 -6.82
CA GLY A 181 26.76 -10.41 -6.67
C GLY A 181 26.00 -9.14 -6.32
N ALA A 182 26.73 -8.06 -6.21
CA ALA A 182 26.16 -6.73 -6.01
C ALA A 182 26.97 -5.67 -6.75
N THR A 183 26.30 -4.56 -7.05
CA THR A 183 26.93 -3.31 -7.53
C THR A 183 26.63 -2.18 -6.58
N VAL A 184 27.58 -1.25 -6.46
CA VAL A 184 27.45 -0.03 -5.66
C VAL A 184 27.76 1.15 -6.57
N GLU A 185 26.83 2.10 -6.63
CA GLU A 185 27.00 3.36 -7.35
C GLU A 185 26.87 4.52 -6.34
N GLU A 186 27.81 5.46 -6.41
CA GLU A 186 27.87 6.59 -5.50
C GLU A 186 27.74 7.89 -6.26
N PHE A 187 26.87 8.73 -5.76
CA PHE A 187 26.59 10.08 -6.25
C PHE A 187 26.72 11.06 -5.07
N ASP A 188 26.79 12.34 -5.33
CA ASP A 188 26.87 13.36 -4.28
C ASP A 188 25.63 13.36 -3.37
N ASP A 189 24.46 13.06 -3.93
CA ASP A 189 23.14 13.13 -3.30
C ASP A 189 22.53 11.77 -2.92
N ARG A 190 23.16 10.65 -3.33
CA ARG A 190 22.65 9.30 -3.07
C ARG A 190 23.69 8.22 -3.22
N VAL A 191 23.44 7.10 -2.56
CA VAL A 191 24.14 5.83 -2.77
C VAL A 191 23.14 4.78 -3.22
N VAL A 192 23.44 4.09 -4.31
CA VAL A 192 22.61 3.00 -4.85
C VAL A 192 23.33 1.68 -4.69
N VAL A 193 22.69 0.71 -4.05
CA VAL A 193 23.21 -0.64 -3.86
C VAL A 193 22.22 -1.64 -4.47
N LYS A 194 22.67 -2.36 -5.50
CA LYS A 194 21.88 -3.41 -6.18
C LYS A 194 22.45 -4.77 -5.83
N GLY A 195 21.64 -5.66 -5.27
CA GLY A 195 21.96 -7.06 -5.00
C GLY A 195 21.16 -8.00 -5.89
N GLU A 196 21.82 -9.00 -6.48
CA GLU A 196 21.18 -10.00 -7.32
C GLU A 196 21.25 -11.38 -6.68
N TYR A 197 20.14 -12.11 -6.73
CA TYR A 197 19.98 -13.42 -6.10
C TYR A 197 19.28 -14.39 -7.05
N TYR A 198 19.66 -15.66 -6.95
CA TYR A 198 18.96 -16.76 -7.58
C TYR A 198 18.20 -17.58 -6.53
N LEU A 199 16.94 -17.81 -6.77
CA LEU A 199 16.06 -18.64 -5.94
C LEU A 199 16.15 -20.08 -6.43
N VAL A 200 16.83 -20.93 -5.65
CA VAL A 200 17.21 -22.27 -6.10
C VAL A 200 16.05 -23.25 -6.19
N ASP A 201 15.12 -23.18 -5.23
CA ASP A 201 14.02 -24.12 -5.12
C ASP A 201 12.80 -23.74 -5.98
N ALA A 202 12.75 -22.47 -6.42
CA ALA A 202 11.81 -21.95 -7.42
C ALA A 202 12.59 -21.15 -8.46
N PRO A 203 13.11 -21.78 -9.53
CA PRO A 203 14.06 -21.18 -10.44
C PRO A 203 13.65 -19.80 -10.93
N SER A 204 14.26 -18.78 -10.34
CA SER A 204 13.92 -17.38 -10.59
C SER A 204 15.00 -16.45 -10.06
N TYR A 205 15.03 -15.24 -10.59
CA TYR A 205 15.92 -14.18 -10.15
C TYR A 205 15.16 -13.21 -9.25
N TYR A 206 15.82 -12.74 -8.21
CA TYR A 206 15.34 -11.70 -7.32
C TYR A 206 16.41 -10.62 -7.19
N THR A 207 16.01 -9.37 -7.41
CA THR A 207 16.88 -8.22 -7.34
C THR A 207 16.37 -7.27 -6.27
N THR A 208 17.25 -6.77 -5.41
CA THR A 208 16.98 -5.67 -4.51
C THR A 208 17.78 -4.45 -4.94
N ILE A 209 17.15 -3.27 -4.98
CA ILE A 209 17.81 -2.00 -5.23
C ILE A 209 17.50 -1.09 -4.05
N TYR A 210 18.54 -0.70 -3.33
CA TYR A 210 18.46 0.25 -2.23
C TYR A 210 19.03 1.57 -2.70
N THR A 211 18.27 2.66 -2.54
CA THR A 211 18.74 4.02 -2.79
C THR A 211 18.63 4.82 -1.51
N PHE A 212 19.76 5.09 -0.89
CA PHE A 212 19.86 5.99 0.27
C PHE A 212 20.12 7.41 -0.23
N ARG A 213 19.31 8.38 0.19
CA ARG A 213 19.32 9.76 -0.32
C ARG A 213 19.79 10.79 0.72
N ALA A 214 20.11 11.97 0.25
CA ALA A 214 20.60 13.10 1.06
C ALA A 214 19.58 13.63 2.10
N ASP A 215 18.31 13.27 2.02
CA ASP A 215 17.30 13.53 3.06
C ASP A 215 17.23 12.44 4.14
N GLY A 216 18.10 11.43 4.08
CA GLY A 216 18.10 10.27 4.97
C GLY A 216 17.07 9.21 4.59
N SER A 217 16.28 9.39 3.55
CA SER A 217 15.33 8.38 3.09
C SER A 217 16.04 7.17 2.47
N LEU A 218 15.44 5.98 2.67
CA LEU A 218 15.87 4.74 2.05
C LEU A 218 14.75 4.21 1.15
N GLN A 219 14.91 4.34 -0.15
CA GLN A 219 14.03 3.70 -1.12
C GLN A 219 14.46 2.25 -1.31
N VAL A 220 13.47 1.36 -1.34
CA VAL A 220 13.68 -0.09 -1.56
C VAL A 220 12.84 -0.51 -2.75
N GLU A 221 13.52 -0.98 -3.80
CA GLU A 221 12.88 -1.55 -4.97
C GLU A 221 13.22 -3.03 -5.05
N VAL A 222 12.25 -3.83 -5.45
CA VAL A 222 12.42 -5.27 -5.61
C VAL A 222 11.84 -5.71 -6.94
N GLU A 223 12.60 -6.55 -7.61
CA GLU A 223 12.21 -7.14 -8.89
C GLU A 223 12.28 -8.65 -8.79
N TRP A 224 11.33 -9.32 -9.42
CA TRP A 224 11.33 -10.75 -9.54
C TRP A 224 11.11 -11.16 -10.99
N ARG A 225 11.91 -12.11 -11.46
CA ARG A 225 11.83 -12.62 -12.83
C ARG A 225 11.99 -14.14 -12.84
N ARG A 226 11.07 -14.81 -13.49
CA ARG A 226 11.12 -16.26 -13.72
C ARG A 226 12.37 -16.66 -14.51
N ASP A 227 12.94 -17.83 -14.18
CA ASP A 227 13.95 -18.51 -14.96
C ASP A 227 13.39 -19.85 -15.44
N GLY A 228 13.12 -19.97 -16.74
CA GLY A 228 12.52 -21.16 -17.33
C GLY A 228 11.00 -21.16 -17.44
N GLU A 229 10.44 -22.29 -17.87
CA GLU A 229 9.02 -22.39 -18.23
C GLU A 229 8.11 -22.68 -17.05
N TYR A 230 8.58 -23.39 -16.03
CA TYR A 230 7.78 -23.78 -14.89
C TYR A 230 8.34 -23.26 -13.56
N VAL A 231 7.57 -22.41 -12.93
CA VAL A 231 7.73 -21.98 -11.55
C VAL A 231 6.34 -22.00 -10.92
N PRO A 232 6.15 -22.61 -9.72
CA PRO A 232 4.86 -22.58 -9.04
C PRO A 232 4.31 -21.16 -8.88
N GLU A 233 3.00 -21.03 -8.86
CA GLU A 233 2.36 -19.74 -8.61
C GLU A 233 2.89 -19.09 -7.34
N LEU A 234 3.09 -17.78 -7.41
CA LEU A 234 3.66 -16.98 -6.32
C LEU A 234 2.53 -16.59 -5.34
N PRO A 235 2.46 -17.15 -4.12
CA PRO A 235 1.37 -16.85 -3.19
C PRO A 235 1.36 -15.39 -2.72
N ARG A 236 2.53 -14.77 -2.69
CA ARG A 236 2.73 -13.37 -2.31
C ARG A 236 4.05 -12.86 -2.86
N PHE A 237 4.07 -11.58 -3.20
CA PHE A 237 5.29 -10.85 -3.50
C PHE A 237 5.45 -9.68 -2.54
N GLY A 238 6.57 -9.62 -1.82
CA GLY A 238 6.82 -8.54 -0.88
C GLY A 238 8.08 -8.75 -0.04
N MET A 239 8.18 -7.96 1.01
CA MET A 239 9.26 -8.03 2.00
C MET A 239 8.68 -8.21 3.40
N ARG A 240 9.43 -8.87 4.26
CA ARG A 240 9.16 -8.99 5.69
C ARG A 240 10.28 -8.32 6.47
N MET A 241 9.92 -7.59 7.52
CA MET A 241 10.82 -6.97 8.46
C MET A 241 10.21 -6.96 9.85
N SER A 242 11.01 -6.81 10.89
CA SER A 242 10.53 -6.70 12.27
C SER A 242 11.05 -5.43 12.91
N PHE A 243 10.16 -4.71 13.57
CA PHE A 243 10.48 -3.52 14.35
C PHE A 243 10.66 -3.85 15.83
N ALA A 244 11.26 -2.94 16.59
CA ALA A 244 11.34 -3.07 18.03
C ALA A 244 9.95 -3.06 18.67
N ALA A 245 9.76 -3.81 19.77
CA ALA A 245 8.47 -3.96 20.44
C ALA A 245 7.88 -2.64 21.01
N ASP A 246 8.68 -1.58 21.06
CA ASP A 246 8.23 -0.26 21.49
C ASP A 246 7.35 0.43 20.43
N TYR A 247 7.48 0.01 19.16
CA TYR A 247 6.62 0.46 18.06
C TYR A 247 5.35 -0.41 18.01
N LYS A 248 4.41 -0.11 18.89
CA LYS A 248 3.15 -0.87 19.03
C LYS A 248 2.05 -0.36 18.11
N ASN A 249 2.03 0.93 17.86
CA ASN A 249 1.03 1.58 17.04
C ASN A 249 1.64 1.83 15.67
N PHE A 250 0.91 1.47 14.66
CA PHE A 250 1.31 1.84 13.32
C PHE A 250 0.16 2.50 12.57
N LYS A 251 0.52 3.47 11.75
CA LYS A 251 -0.41 4.21 10.93
C LYS A 251 -0.01 4.02 9.48
N PHE A 252 -0.97 3.70 8.63
CA PHE A 252 -0.72 3.56 7.21
C PHE A 252 -1.78 4.28 6.38
N TYR A 253 -1.37 4.81 5.24
CA TYR A 253 -2.26 5.32 4.21
C TYR A 253 -2.36 4.29 3.09
N GLY A 254 -3.57 3.88 2.75
CA GLY A 254 -3.80 2.87 1.73
C GLY A 254 -5.23 2.33 1.77
N ARG A 255 -5.49 1.26 1.05
CA ARG A 255 -6.77 0.55 1.12
C ARG A 255 -6.87 -0.25 2.41
N GLY A 256 -7.98 -0.10 3.11
CA GLY A 256 -8.23 -0.78 4.39
C GLY A 256 -9.67 -0.58 4.89
N PRO A 257 -9.96 -0.90 6.14
CA PRO A 257 -9.10 -1.58 7.14
C PRO A 257 -8.96 -3.08 6.92
N TRP A 258 -9.74 -3.65 6.00
CA TRP A 258 -9.81 -5.08 5.70
C TRP A 258 -8.73 -5.50 4.70
N GLU A 259 -8.61 -6.81 4.47
CA GLU A 259 -7.80 -7.31 3.37
C GLU A 259 -8.37 -6.82 2.02
N ASN A 260 -7.49 -6.53 1.06
CA ASN A 260 -7.87 -6.01 -0.25
C ASN A 260 -7.40 -6.93 -1.39
N TYR A 261 -7.72 -8.21 -1.29
CA TYR A 261 -7.52 -9.16 -2.39
C TYR A 261 -8.23 -8.67 -3.65
N SER A 262 -7.76 -9.09 -4.82
CA SER A 262 -8.28 -8.64 -6.11
C SER A 262 -9.79 -8.84 -6.28
N ASP A 263 -10.36 -9.86 -5.63
CA ASP A 263 -11.80 -10.18 -5.63
C ASP A 263 -12.58 -9.45 -4.53
N ARG A 264 -11.92 -8.72 -3.63
CA ARG A 264 -12.53 -8.01 -2.49
C ARG A 264 -12.03 -6.57 -2.29
N CYS A 265 -11.19 -6.08 -3.17
CA CYS A 265 -10.58 -4.75 -3.01
C CYS A 265 -11.57 -3.59 -3.14
N GLU A 266 -12.71 -3.80 -3.74
CA GLU A 266 -13.77 -2.79 -3.87
C GLU A 266 -14.36 -2.33 -2.54
N SER A 267 -14.32 -3.20 -1.51
CA SER A 267 -14.79 -2.87 -0.16
C SER A 267 -13.71 -2.22 0.73
N ALA A 268 -12.47 -2.14 0.25
CA ALA A 268 -11.36 -1.54 0.98
C ALA A 268 -11.09 -0.13 0.42
N PHE A 269 -11.49 0.89 1.17
CA PHE A 269 -11.34 2.28 0.75
C PHE A 269 -9.96 2.83 1.09
N LEU A 270 -9.50 3.79 0.28
CA LEU A 270 -8.31 4.57 0.57
C LEU A 270 -8.56 5.44 1.80
N GLY A 271 -7.67 5.36 2.77
CA GLY A 271 -7.79 6.10 4.01
C GLY A 271 -6.52 6.04 4.85
N LEU A 272 -6.53 6.79 5.94
CA LEU A 272 -5.51 6.75 6.96
C LEU A 272 -6.01 5.84 8.10
N TYR A 273 -5.35 4.71 8.29
CA TYR A 273 -5.73 3.70 9.27
C TYR A 273 -4.67 3.56 10.36
N GLU A 274 -5.12 3.30 11.58
CA GLU A 274 -4.28 3.09 12.77
C GLU A 274 -4.57 1.71 13.37
N GLN A 275 -3.51 1.01 13.78
CA GLN A 275 -3.59 -0.28 14.47
C GLN A 275 -2.67 -0.31 15.68
#